data_0a84f5f7b80f29b9e840b70db2a6cf6e
#
_entry.id   0a84f5f7b80f29b9e840b70db2a6cf6e
#
_cell.length_a   1.000
_cell.length_b   1.000
_cell.length_c   1.000
_cell.angle_alpha   90.00
_cell.angle_beta   90.00
_cell.angle_gamma   90.00
#
_symmetry.space_group_name_H-M   'P 1'
#
loop_
_entity.id
_entity.type
_entity.pdbx_description
1 polymer ?
#
loop_
_entity_poly.entity_id
_entity_poly.type
_entity_poly.pdbx_seq_one_letter_code
_entity_poly.pdbx_strand_id
1 'polypeptide(L)'
;DRLNVIIFGKPGSGKGTQAAIIKDKYGLTHISTGDVFLKNTSEGSDLGNIAKQYMSKGELVPDKITIAMLESEIKSFMPCNGFILDGFPRTILQAESLDKLLLNLNLKIDLVIALDVPNKNLINRLLERGKTSGRTDDQSKEKINKRLEEYDNKTKPLIIFYENQKKFYSINWVGSLIDFNNRLVDVIDYKM
;
A
#
# COMPACT_ATOMS: atom_id res chain seq x y z
N ASP A 1 9.12 17.10 -12.26
CA ASP A 1 9.19 16.80 -10.83
C ASP A 1 8.62 15.40 -10.57
N ARG A 2 9.30 14.63 -9.69
CA ARG A 2 8.85 13.28 -9.33
C ARG A 2 7.88 13.33 -8.16
N LEU A 3 6.89 12.44 -8.17
CA LEU A 3 5.92 12.30 -7.11
C LEU A 3 5.94 10.86 -6.60
N ASN A 4 6.34 10.66 -5.34
CA ASN A 4 6.39 9.35 -4.72
C ASN A 4 5.35 9.29 -3.59
N VAL A 5 4.38 8.42 -3.74
CA VAL A 5 3.19 8.34 -2.88
C VAL A 5 3.10 6.98 -2.23
N ILE A 6 2.75 6.96 -0.95
CA ILE A 6 2.29 5.75 -0.26
C ILE A 6 0.78 5.86 -0.12
N ILE A 7 0.06 4.82 -0.46
CA ILE A 7 -1.39 4.76 -0.28
C ILE A 7 -1.75 3.68 0.75
N PHE A 8 -2.49 4.09 1.78
CA PHE A 8 -3.09 3.20 2.77
C PHE A 8 -4.60 3.15 2.57
N GLY A 9 -5.16 1.99 2.77
CA GLY A 9 -6.61 1.83 2.73
C GLY A 9 -7.00 0.49 3.36
N LYS A 10 -8.04 0.51 4.16
CA LYS A 10 -8.60 -0.70 4.75
C LYS A 10 -9.11 -1.64 3.66
N PRO A 11 -9.22 -2.96 3.95
CA PRO A 11 -9.88 -3.87 3.03
C PRO A 11 -11.26 -3.34 2.62
N GLY A 12 -11.54 -3.33 1.33
CA GLY A 12 -12.82 -2.83 0.79
C GLY A 12 -12.93 -1.32 0.61
N SER A 13 -11.86 -0.55 0.89
CA SER A 13 -11.89 0.93 0.79
C SER A 13 -11.86 1.48 -0.64
N GLY A 14 -11.57 0.64 -1.63
CA GLY A 14 -11.38 1.09 -3.01
C GLY A 14 -9.96 1.58 -3.31
N LYS A 15 -9.00 1.21 -2.48
CA LYS A 15 -7.59 1.59 -2.61
C LYS A 15 -7.04 1.27 -3.99
N GLY A 16 -7.27 0.07 -4.50
CA GLY A 16 -6.80 -0.34 -5.83
C GLY A 16 -7.35 0.54 -6.95
N THR A 17 -8.64 0.86 -6.88
CA THR A 17 -9.29 1.74 -7.87
C THR A 17 -8.70 3.14 -7.85
N GLN A 18 -8.53 3.72 -6.67
CA GLN A 18 -7.96 5.05 -6.52
C GLN A 18 -6.49 5.09 -6.94
N ALA A 19 -5.71 4.07 -6.59
CA ALA A 19 -4.32 3.97 -7.03
C ALA A 19 -4.21 3.92 -8.55
N ALA A 20 -5.08 3.18 -9.23
CA ALA A 20 -5.10 3.11 -10.70
C ALA A 20 -5.42 4.47 -11.34
N ILE A 21 -6.38 5.21 -10.77
CA ILE A 21 -6.74 6.54 -11.27
C ILE A 21 -5.58 7.53 -11.11
N ILE A 22 -4.94 7.55 -9.95
CA ILE A 22 -3.77 8.41 -9.68
C ILE A 22 -2.61 8.06 -10.61
N LYS A 23 -2.35 6.77 -10.77
CA LYS A 23 -1.31 6.28 -11.66
C LYS A 23 -1.48 6.83 -13.07
N ASP A 24 -2.67 6.72 -13.62
CA ASP A 24 -2.96 7.17 -14.99
C ASP A 24 -2.89 8.69 -15.12
N LYS A 25 -3.42 9.41 -14.14
CA LYS A 25 -3.46 10.87 -14.17
C LYS A 25 -2.06 11.50 -14.10
N TYR A 26 -1.19 10.98 -13.24
CA TYR A 26 0.13 11.57 -12.98
C TYR A 26 1.27 10.80 -13.65
N GLY A 27 0.96 9.77 -14.42
CA GLY A 27 1.99 8.96 -15.09
C GLY A 27 2.92 8.23 -14.12
N LEU A 28 2.39 7.74 -13.00
CA LEU A 28 3.17 7.09 -11.95
C LEU A 28 3.29 5.58 -12.18
N THR A 29 4.32 5.00 -11.61
CA THR A 29 4.49 3.54 -11.58
C THR A 29 3.83 2.97 -10.32
N HIS A 30 2.90 2.05 -10.47
CA HIS A 30 2.25 1.38 -9.34
C HIS A 30 3.10 0.19 -8.88
N ILE A 31 3.55 0.21 -7.65
CA ILE A 31 4.33 -0.85 -7.04
C ILE A 31 3.53 -1.45 -5.90
N SER A 32 2.96 -2.63 -6.14
CA SER A 32 2.30 -3.43 -5.11
C SER A 32 3.31 -4.45 -4.57
N THR A 33 3.57 -4.40 -3.27
CA THR A 33 4.53 -5.33 -2.66
C THR A 33 4.09 -6.78 -2.76
N GLY A 34 2.77 -7.04 -2.71
CA GLY A 34 2.24 -8.38 -2.95
C GLY A 34 2.58 -8.89 -4.34
N ASP A 35 2.43 -8.04 -5.36
CA ASP A 35 2.75 -8.41 -6.74
C ASP A 35 4.26 -8.58 -6.95
N VAL A 36 5.08 -7.71 -6.35
CA VAL A 36 6.55 -7.82 -6.39
C VAL A 36 7.00 -9.14 -5.77
N PHE A 37 6.44 -9.49 -4.63
CA PHE A 37 6.74 -10.74 -3.92
C PHE A 37 6.35 -11.95 -4.77
N LEU A 38 5.13 -11.94 -5.32
CA LEU A 38 4.62 -13.02 -6.16
C LEU A 38 5.47 -13.19 -7.42
N LYS A 39 5.83 -12.10 -8.07
CA LYS A 39 6.71 -12.10 -9.25
C LYS A 39 8.04 -12.75 -8.95
N ASN A 40 8.71 -12.34 -7.86
CA ASN A 40 10.01 -12.90 -7.47
C ASN A 40 9.93 -14.38 -7.16
N THR A 41 8.89 -14.82 -6.44
CA THR A 41 8.74 -16.23 -6.08
C THR A 41 8.35 -17.09 -7.29
N SER A 42 7.50 -16.62 -8.18
CA SER A 42 7.06 -17.37 -9.36
C SER A 42 8.12 -17.43 -10.46
N GLU A 43 8.87 -16.37 -10.66
CA GLU A 43 9.95 -16.33 -11.65
C GLU A 43 11.26 -16.96 -11.16
N GLY A 44 11.35 -17.27 -9.86
CA GLY A 44 12.52 -17.93 -9.28
C GLY A 44 13.75 -17.04 -9.22
N SER A 45 13.60 -15.75 -8.96
CA SER A 45 14.73 -14.87 -8.67
C SER A 45 15.50 -15.37 -7.45
N ASP A 46 16.74 -14.94 -7.27
CA ASP A 46 17.54 -15.31 -6.09
C ASP A 46 16.83 -14.95 -4.79
N LEU A 47 16.30 -13.73 -4.69
CA LEU A 47 15.52 -13.29 -3.54
C LEU A 47 14.23 -14.08 -3.37
N GLY A 48 13.55 -14.40 -4.48
CA GLY A 48 12.33 -15.21 -4.47
C GLY A 48 12.60 -16.63 -3.98
N ASN A 49 13.72 -17.21 -4.36
CA ASN A 49 14.12 -18.56 -3.91
C ASN A 49 14.44 -18.56 -2.41
N ILE A 50 15.10 -17.52 -1.90
CA ILE A 50 15.34 -17.34 -0.47
C ILE A 50 14.01 -17.23 0.29
N ALA A 51 13.08 -16.41 -0.21
CA ALA A 51 11.77 -16.26 0.38
C ALA A 51 11.00 -17.59 0.44
N LYS A 52 11.06 -18.39 -0.62
CA LYS A 52 10.41 -19.71 -0.65
C LYS A 52 10.93 -20.65 0.43
N GLN A 53 12.21 -20.59 0.77
CA GLN A 53 12.79 -21.41 1.84
C GLN A 53 12.14 -21.11 3.20
N TYR A 54 11.88 -19.83 3.50
CA TYR A 54 11.16 -19.46 4.72
C TYR A 54 9.70 -19.90 4.64
N MET A 55 9.04 -19.66 3.52
CA MET A 55 7.63 -20.02 3.31
C MET A 55 7.40 -21.55 3.45
N SER A 56 8.30 -22.35 2.94
CA SER A 56 8.19 -23.83 3.02
C SER A 56 8.26 -24.35 4.46
N LYS A 57 8.90 -23.61 5.34
CA LYS A 57 8.99 -23.94 6.77
C LYS A 57 7.88 -23.28 7.61
N GLY A 58 6.96 -22.53 6.98
CA GLY A 58 5.95 -21.77 7.69
C GLY A 58 6.51 -20.57 8.44
N GLU A 59 7.71 -20.14 8.13
CA GLU A 59 8.37 -18.99 8.74
C GLU A 59 8.07 -17.70 7.99
N LEU A 60 8.06 -16.56 8.71
CA LEU A 60 7.91 -15.25 8.08
C LEU A 60 9.17 -14.89 7.30
N VAL A 61 8.99 -14.34 6.10
CA VAL A 61 10.09 -13.83 5.30
C VAL A 61 10.68 -12.60 6.00
N PRO A 62 12.01 -12.57 6.25
CA PRO A 62 12.63 -11.42 6.90
C PRO A 62 12.45 -10.12 6.11
N ASP A 63 12.29 -9.01 6.82
CA ASP A 63 12.10 -7.69 6.22
C ASP A 63 13.19 -7.34 5.22
N LYS A 64 14.44 -7.68 5.50
CA LYS A 64 15.55 -7.37 4.59
C LYS A 64 15.38 -7.98 3.20
N ILE A 65 14.73 -9.14 3.10
CA ILE A 65 14.46 -9.80 1.82
C ILE A 65 13.37 -9.04 1.06
N THR A 66 12.28 -8.70 1.74
CA THR A 66 11.19 -7.90 1.17
C THR A 66 11.69 -6.53 0.71
N ILE A 67 12.50 -5.87 1.52
CA ILE A 67 13.09 -4.57 1.22
C ILE A 67 14.04 -4.65 0.02
N ALA A 68 14.86 -5.72 -0.07
CA ALA A 68 15.75 -5.94 -1.21
C ALA A 68 14.96 -6.17 -2.50
N MET A 69 13.84 -6.89 -2.44
CA MET A 69 12.93 -7.05 -3.59
C MET A 69 12.37 -5.69 -4.03
N LEU A 70 11.93 -4.88 -3.07
CA LEU A 70 11.38 -3.55 -3.35
C LEU A 70 12.43 -2.62 -3.96
N GLU A 71 13.64 -2.63 -3.43
CA GLU A 71 14.76 -1.85 -3.96
C GLU A 71 15.06 -2.22 -5.42
N SER A 72 15.13 -3.51 -5.71
CA SER A 72 15.34 -4.01 -7.07
C SER A 72 14.23 -3.55 -8.02
N GLU A 73 12.98 -3.61 -7.55
CA GLU A 73 11.83 -3.19 -8.35
C GLU A 73 11.86 -1.68 -8.63
N ILE A 74 12.12 -0.86 -7.61
CA ILE A 74 12.22 0.59 -7.79
C ILE A 74 13.33 0.93 -8.78
N LYS A 75 14.49 0.32 -8.65
CA LYS A 75 15.61 0.54 -9.58
C LYS A 75 15.25 0.16 -11.02
N SER A 76 14.47 -0.89 -11.22
CA SER A 76 14.07 -1.36 -12.55
C SER A 76 13.18 -0.37 -13.29
N PHE A 77 12.44 0.47 -12.58
CA PHE A 77 11.56 1.50 -13.16
C PHE A 77 12.21 2.87 -13.32
N MET A 78 13.43 3.04 -12.82
CA MET A 78 14.11 4.33 -12.92
C MET A 78 14.76 4.52 -14.30
N PRO A 79 14.73 5.75 -14.90
CA PRO A 79 14.02 6.93 -14.42
C PRO A 79 12.51 6.86 -14.66
N CYS A 80 11.71 7.43 -13.75
CA CYS A 80 10.26 7.49 -13.87
C CYS A 80 9.74 8.82 -13.30
N ASN A 81 8.45 9.13 -13.52
CA ASN A 81 7.79 10.32 -12.97
C ASN A 81 7.52 10.21 -11.47
N GLY A 82 7.74 9.06 -10.88
CA GLY A 82 7.45 8.74 -9.52
C GLY A 82 6.67 7.44 -9.42
N PHE A 83 6.33 7.05 -8.20
CA PHE A 83 5.65 5.77 -7.95
C PHE A 83 4.57 5.89 -6.87
N ILE A 84 3.68 4.91 -6.88
CA ILE A 84 2.72 4.66 -5.81
C ILE A 84 3.09 3.35 -5.15
N LEU A 85 3.40 3.38 -3.85
CA LEU A 85 3.62 2.18 -3.06
C LEU A 85 2.30 1.74 -2.42
N ASP A 86 1.94 0.50 -2.65
CA ASP A 86 0.72 -0.13 -2.17
C ASP A 86 1.08 -1.39 -1.36
N GLY A 87 0.64 -1.45 -0.11
CA GLY A 87 0.90 -2.58 0.77
C GLY A 87 2.23 -2.53 1.54
N PHE A 88 2.98 -1.44 1.45
CA PHE A 88 4.25 -1.25 2.15
C PHE A 88 4.44 0.25 2.43
N PRO A 89 5.00 0.68 3.58
CA PRO A 89 5.44 -0.16 4.70
C PRO A 89 4.26 -0.64 5.57
N ARG A 90 4.50 -1.68 6.37
CA ARG A 90 3.53 -2.23 7.33
C ARG A 90 3.99 -2.09 8.78
N THR A 91 5.25 -1.77 8.99
CA THR A 91 5.85 -1.57 10.31
C THR A 91 6.73 -0.32 10.31
N ILE A 92 7.04 0.20 11.50
CA ILE A 92 7.97 1.33 11.66
C ILE A 92 9.35 0.97 11.12
N LEU A 93 9.84 -0.23 11.41
CA LEU A 93 11.15 -0.68 10.88
C LEU A 93 11.18 -0.67 9.36
N GLN A 94 10.11 -1.12 8.73
CA GLN A 94 9.99 -1.08 7.27
C GLN A 94 9.95 0.36 6.75
N ALA A 95 9.23 1.25 7.44
CA ALA A 95 9.16 2.67 7.06
C ALA A 95 10.53 3.35 7.16
N GLU A 96 11.27 3.09 8.22
CA GLU A 96 12.63 3.61 8.39
C GLU A 96 13.58 3.06 7.32
N SER A 97 13.48 1.77 7.02
CA SER A 97 14.28 1.12 5.97
C SER A 97 13.95 1.67 4.59
N LEU A 98 12.69 1.96 4.33
CA LEU A 98 12.24 2.60 3.08
C LEU A 98 12.86 4.00 2.94
N ASP A 99 12.84 4.80 3.99
CA ASP A 99 13.43 6.14 3.97
C ASP A 99 14.92 6.08 3.63
N LYS A 100 15.65 5.15 4.23
CA LYS A 100 17.09 4.95 3.96
C LYS A 100 17.34 4.50 2.52
N LEU A 101 16.56 3.54 2.04
CA LEU A 101 16.66 3.03 0.67
C LEU A 101 16.45 4.16 -0.34
N LEU A 102 15.42 4.95 -0.15
CA LEU A 102 15.08 6.05 -1.06
C LEU A 102 16.14 7.15 -1.00
N LEU A 103 16.66 7.46 0.18
CA LEU A 103 17.73 8.43 0.33
C LEU A 103 18.98 8.02 -0.45
N ASN A 104 19.34 6.74 -0.41
CA ASN A 104 20.47 6.20 -1.19
C ASN A 104 20.24 6.30 -2.71
N LEU A 105 19.00 6.35 -3.15
CA LEU A 105 18.62 6.54 -4.55
C LEU A 105 18.37 8.01 -4.92
N ASN A 106 18.63 8.93 -4.01
CA ASN A 106 18.30 10.37 -4.14
C ASN A 106 16.79 10.59 -4.33
N LEU A 107 15.99 9.80 -3.65
CA LEU A 107 14.53 9.86 -3.68
C LEU A 107 13.98 10.06 -2.27
N LYS A 108 12.72 10.42 -2.20
CA LYS A 108 11.98 10.54 -0.93
C LYS A 108 10.51 10.24 -1.16
N ILE A 109 9.80 9.91 -0.10
CA ILE A 109 8.33 9.92 -0.11
C ILE A 109 7.86 11.35 0.02
N ASP A 110 7.02 11.79 -0.91
CA ASP A 110 6.44 13.13 -0.92
C ASP A 110 5.13 13.20 -0.18
N LEU A 111 4.34 12.12 -0.21
CA LEU A 111 2.96 12.13 0.24
C LEU A 111 2.53 10.74 0.69
N VAL A 112 1.85 10.68 1.82
CA VAL A 112 1.21 9.46 2.34
C VAL A 112 -0.28 9.73 2.46
N ILE A 113 -1.09 8.95 1.76
CA ILE A 113 -2.53 9.11 1.70
C ILE A 113 -3.19 7.90 2.36
N ALA A 114 -4.13 8.15 3.26
CA ALA A 114 -4.99 7.12 3.80
C ALA A 114 -6.44 7.38 3.39
N LEU A 115 -7.09 6.35 2.85
CA LEU A 115 -8.49 6.41 2.45
C LEU A 115 -9.35 6.07 3.68
N ASP A 116 -10.08 7.06 4.20
CA ASP A 116 -10.93 6.90 5.36
C ASP A 116 -12.37 6.61 4.94
N VAL A 117 -12.76 5.33 5.04
CA VAL A 117 -14.11 4.84 4.72
C VAL A 117 -14.72 4.28 6.01
N PRO A 118 -15.98 4.65 6.35
CA PRO A 118 -16.63 4.12 7.54
C PRO A 118 -16.67 2.58 7.55
N ASN A 119 -16.39 1.96 8.69
CA ASN A 119 -16.35 0.50 8.82
C ASN A 119 -17.65 -0.17 8.38
N LYS A 120 -18.80 0.45 8.65
CA LYS A 120 -20.09 -0.06 8.21
C LYS A 120 -20.15 -0.30 6.69
N ASN A 121 -19.66 0.66 5.93
CA ASN A 121 -19.62 0.58 4.46
C ASN A 121 -18.64 -0.51 4.02
N LEU A 122 -17.50 -0.62 4.70
CA LEU A 122 -16.49 -1.64 4.40
C LEU A 122 -17.01 -3.04 4.66
N ILE A 123 -17.69 -3.25 5.78
CA ILE A 123 -18.27 -4.55 6.14
C ILE A 123 -19.25 -5.01 5.06
N ASN A 124 -20.16 -4.13 4.63
CA ASN A 124 -21.13 -4.45 3.60
C ASN A 124 -20.47 -4.80 2.27
N ARG A 125 -19.47 -4.02 1.85
CA ARG A 125 -18.71 -4.28 0.62
C ARG A 125 -17.98 -5.62 0.65
N LEU A 126 -17.33 -5.93 1.78
CA LEU A 126 -16.57 -7.16 1.92
C LEU A 126 -17.48 -8.39 1.97
N LEU A 127 -18.62 -8.30 2.64
CA LEU A 127 -19.62 -9.40 2.65
C LEU A 127 -20.15 -9.65 1.24
N GLU A 128 -20.43 -8.61 0.46
CA GLU A 128 -20.88 -8.72 -0.91
C GLU A 128 -19.82 -9.37 -1.80
N ARG A 129 -18.55 -8.95 -1.65
CA ARG A 129 -17.41 -9.53 -2.36
C ARG A 129 -17.20 -10.99 -1.98
N GLY A 130 -17.38 -11.34 -0.70
CA GLY A 130 -17.21 -12.70 -0.18
C GLY A 130 -18.15 -13.73 -0.80
N LYS A 131 -19.30 -13.29 -1.34
CA LYS A 131 -20.23 -14.17 -2.04
C LYS A 131 -19.66 -14.72 -3.36
N THR A 132 -18.69 -14.03 -3.95
CA THR A 132 -18.13 -14.38 -5.27
C THR A 132 -16.64 -14.63 -5.27
N SER A 133 -15.90 -14.08 -4.28
CA SER A 133 -14.42 -14.15 -4.25
C SER A 133 -13.87 -15.48 -3.75
N GLY A 134 -14.67 -16.28 -3.03
CA GLY A 134 -14.21 -17.50 -2.39
C GLY A 134 -13.30 -17.29 -1.18
N ARG A 135 -13.01 -16.05 -0.78
CA ARG A 135 -12.20 -15.75 0.40
C ARG A 135 -13.00 -15.99 1.67
N THR A 136 -12.50 -16.87 2.53
CA THR A 136 -13.18 -17.24 3.78
C THR A 136 -13.24 -16.08 4.77
N ASP A 137 -12.24 -15.21 4.79
CA ASP A 137 -12.17 -14.05 5.67
C ASP A 137 -13.11 -12.91 5.25
N ASP A 138 -13.66 -12.94 4.03
CA ASP A 138 -14.69 -12.00 3.56
C ASP A 138 -16.11 -12.56 3.73
N GLN A 139 -16.28 -13.77 4.28
CA GLN A 139 -17.58 -14.45 4.36
C GLN A 139 -18.30 -14.27 5.69
N SER A 140 -17.66 -13.71 6.70
CA SER A 140 -18.28 -13.46 8.00
C SER A 140 -17.95 -12.07 8.52
N LYS A 141 -18.96 -11.44 9.14
CA LYS A 141 -18.82 -10.12 9.77
C LYS A 141 -17.74 -10.12 10.86
N GLU A 142 -17.64 -11.20 11.63
CA GLU A 142 -16.66 -11.34 12.70
C GLU A 142 -15.23 -11.33 12.15
N LYS A 143 -14.96 -12.08 11.09
CA LYS A 143 -13.64 -12.14 10.45
C LYS A 143 -13.28 -10.79 9.80
N ILE A 144 -14.25 -10.15 9.18
CA ILE A 144 -14.08 -8.82 8.59
C ILE A 144 -13.71 -7.79 9.66
N ASN A 145 -14.46 -7.75 10.77
CA ASN A 145 -14.19 -6.86 11.88
C ASN A 145 -12.78 -7.06 12.45
N LYS A 146 -12.35 -8.31 12.57
CA LYS A 146 -11.00 -8.65 13.04
C LYS A 146 -9.93 -8.11 12.10
N ARG A 147 -10.11 -8.24 10.79
CA ARG A 147 -9.18 -7.70 9.79
C ARG A 147 -9.11 -6.18 9.86
N LEU A 148 -10.24 -5.50 10.01
CA LEU A 148 -10.28 -4.04 10.11
C LEU A 148 -9.59 -3.56 11.40
N GLU A 149 -9.81 -4.23 12.51
CA GLU A 149 -9.15 -3.93 13.78
C GLU A 149 -7.63 -4.15 13.69
N GLU A 150 -7.19 -5.25 13.11
CA GLU A 150 -5.76 -5.52 12.89
C GLU A 150 -5.12 -4.46 12.01
N TYR A 151 -5.81 -4.01 10.97
CA TYR A 151 -5.35 -2.92 10.11
C TYR A 151 -5.16 -1.64 10.92
N ASP A 152 -6.17 -1.24 11.71
CA ASP A 152 -6.09 -0.03 12.53
C ASP A 152 -4.92 -0.09 13.50
N ASN A 153 -4.74 -1.22 14.18
CA ASN A 153 -3.66 -1.39 15.15
C ASN A 153 -2.27 -1.32 14.52
N LYS A 154 -2.10 -1.89 13.33
CA LYS A 154 -0.82 -1.87 12.60
C LYS A 154 -0.53 -0.53 11.96
N THR A 155 -1.57 0.15 11.47
CA THR A 155 -1.43 1.36 10.68
C THR A 155 -1.27 2.61 11.56
N LYS A 156 -1.86 2.64 12.74
CA LYS A 156 -1.81 3.80 13.64
C LYS A 156 -0.38 4.28 13.92
N PRO A 157 0.60 3.42 14.26
CA PRO A 157 1.97 3.88 14.46
C PRO A 157 2.59 4.48 13.19
N LEU A 158 2.25 3.94 12.02
CA LEU A 158 2.73 4.46 10.74
C LEU A 158 2.14 5.84 10.43
N ILE A 159 0.87 6.05 10.74
CA ILE A 159 0.22 7.35 10.59
C ILE A 159 0.97 8.39 11.41
N ILE A 160 1.25 8.11 12.68
CA ILE A 160 2.01 9.00 13.56
C ILE A 160 3.40 9.27 13.00
N PHE A 161 4.08 8.23 12.50
CA PHE A 161 5.41 8.35 11.89
C PHE A 161 5.42 9.35 10.74
N TYR A 162 4.44 9.28 9.84
CA TYR A 162 4.36 10.18 8.69
C TYR A 162 3.74 11.54 9.02
N GLU A 163 2.86 11.64 10.02
CA GLU A 163 2.40 12.93 10.53
C GLU A 163 3.57 13.74 11.09
N ASN A 164 4.49 13.11 11.80
CA ASN A 164 5.70 13.76 12.31
C ASN A 164 6.60 14.27 11.17
N GLN A 165 6.53 13.67 10.00
CA GLN A 165 7.23 14.14 8.81
C GLN A 165 6.41 15.15 7.99
N LYS A 166 5.19 15.48 8.42
CA LYS A 166 4.26 16.40 7.74
C LYS A 166 3.90 15.94 6.32
N LYS A 167 3.80 14.64 6.11
CA LYS A 167 3.52 14.03 4.81
C LYS A 167 2.18 13.30 4.75
N PHE A 168 1.48 13.16 5.87
CA PHE A 168 0.27 12.34 5.98
C PHE A 168 -1.00 13.15 5.73
N TYR A 169 -1.89 12.59 4.89
CA TYR A 169 -3.21 13.14 4.59
C TYR A 169 -4.25 12.02 4.63
N SER A 170 -5.30 12.24 5.41
CA SER A 170 -6.48 11.38 5.43
C SER A 170 -7.55 11.96 4.52
N ILE A 171 -8.14 11.14 3.68
CA ILE A 171 -9.19 11.56 2.75
C ILE A 171 -10.47 10.84 3.11
N ASN A 172 -11.47 11.62 3.59
CA ASN A 172 -12.77 11.10 3.97
C ASN A 172 -13.57 10.67 2.75
N TRP A 173 -14.17 9.49 2.84
CA TRP A 173 -15.09 9.00 1.82
C TRP A 173 -16.50 9.49 2.15
N VAL A 174 -16.91 10.57 1.49
CA VAL A 174 -18.26 11.16 1.59
C VAL A 174 -18.71 11.50 0.17
N GLY A 175 -19.91 11.06 -0.19
CA GLY A 175 -20.47 11.35 -1.51
C GLY A 175 -20.15 10.27 -2.55
N SER A 176 -20.13 10.67 -3.82
CA SER A 176 -19.88 9.76 -4.93
C SER A 176 -18.39 9.40 -5.08
N LEU A 177 -18.12 8.39 -5.91
CA LEU A 177 -16.75 8.03 -6.29
C LEU A 177 -16.01 9.21 -6.92
N ILE A 178 -16.73 10.03 -7.71
CA ILE A 178 -16.17 11.22 -8.35
C ILE A 178 -15.77 12.26 -7.30
N ASP A 179 -16.62 12.52 -6.31
CA ASP A 179 -16.33 13.47 -5.22
C ASP A 179 -15.09 13.04 -4.43
N PHE A 180 -15.02 11.74 -4.14
CA PHE A 180 -13.87 11.16 -3.43
C PHE A 180 -12.58 11.33 -4.23
N ASN A 181 -12.64 11.01 -5.52
CA ASN A 181 -11.49 11.16 -6.41
C ASN A 181 -11.05 12.62 -6.53
N ASN A 182 -11.98 13.55 -6.60
CA ASN A 182 -11.66 14.99 -6.66
C ASN A 182 -10.91 15.44 -5.41
N ARG A 183 -11.32 15.00 -4.22
CA ARG A 183 -10.59 15.30 -2.97
C ARG A 183 -9.18 14.76 -2.99
N LEU A 184 -9.01 13.54 -3.48
CA LEU A 184 -7.70 12.90 -3.60
C LEU A 184 -6.78 13.68 -4.53
N VAL A 185 -7.30 14.07 -5.69
CA VAL A 185 -6.57 14.87 -6.69
C VAL A 185 -6.20 16.24 -6.13
N ASP A 186 -7.11 16.90 -5.40
CA ASP A 186 -6.83 18.19 -4.78
C ASP A 186 -5.67 18.12 -3.78
N VAL A 187 -5.59 17.05 -2.99
CA VAL A 187 -4.48 16.85 -2.04
C VAL A 187 -3.16 16.67 -2.80
N ILE A 188 -3.17 15.89 -3.88
CA ILE A 188 -1.96 15.65 -4.67
C ILE A 188 -1.50 16.93 -5.36
N ASP A 189 -2.41 17.66 -5.99
CA ASP A 189 -2.10 18.90 -6.71
C ASP A 189 -1.57 19.98 -5.75
N TYR A 190 -2.10 20.03 -4.53
CA TYR A 190 -1.60 20.94 -3.50
C TYR A 190 -0.13 20.66 -3.15
N LYS A 191 0.28 19.39 -3.18
CA LYS A 191 1.66 18.97 -2.86
C LYS A 191 2.64 19.14 -4.02
N MET A 192 2.15 19.13 -5.21
CA MET A 192 2.98 19.33 -6.40
C MET A 192 3.33 20.81 -6.61
#